data_e482f92d4d02623252bff50223002772
#
_entry.id   e482f92d4d02623252bff50223002772
#
_cell.length_a   1.000
_cell.length_b   1.000
_cell.length_c   1.000
_cell.angle_alpha   90.00
_cell.angle_beta   90.00
_cell.angle_gamma   90.00
#
_symmetry.space_group_name_H-M   'P 1'
#
loop_
_entity.id
_entity.type
_entity.pdbx_description
1 polymer ?
#
loop_
_entity_poly.entity_id
_entity_poly.type
_entity_poly.pdbx_seq_one_letter_code
_entity_poly.pdbx_strand_id
1 'polypeptide(L)'
;MPMNDATVKFGPDQPSRTSIVVAALRAFGAREPDESVRNPDWLAGRLLTPEDLELIREHPISGSLNDEYEKGRQKQAVSGMSNLMLVRTRFVDEYLRRAVADGAAQIVVLGAGFDTRAYRFQDLLKDKTVIEVDYRSTQELKKRRLQSALGSIPPSVRFAEIDFRRDKLQDVLAGAGYRSSEKAFFIWEGVSMYLEEAAVRETLCAIARNAAGGSSLVMDFAEQAMLDLLGKFPHLSQHNYTTKWGEPWIFGVPDNEEEKFFQDCGFEVIEVLTCFGRDAAKRYLTRADGRRFGSVRGNPPSRRTFTTTLRVIWIFLTRRSKWYALAALKVP
;
A
#
# COMPACT_ATOMS: atom_id res chain seq x y z
N MET A 1 5.73 -34.76 19.87
CA MET A 1 5.58 -34.72 18.41
C MET A 1 6.08 -33.35 17.95
N PRO A 2 7.10 -33.27 17.10
CA PRO A 2 7.56 -31.96 16.60
C PRO A 2 6.47 -31.37 15.70
N MET A 3 6.02 -30.16 16.02
CA MET A 3 5.16 -29.38 15.15
C MET A 3 5.94 -29.12 13.86
N ASN A 4 5.37 -29.55 12.76
CA ASN A 4 5.90 -29.35 11.43
C ASN A 4 5.73 -27.84 11.11
N ASP A 5 6.79 -27.07 11.33
CA ASP A 5 6.87 -25.64 11.03
C ASP A 5 7.11 -25.48 9.52
N ALA A 6 6.10 -25.87 8.73
CA ALA A 6 6.05 -25.54 7.33
C ALA A 6 5.65 -24.06 7.21
N THR A 7 6.62 -23.16 7.42
CA THR A 7 6.51 -21.75 7.01
C THR A 7 6.22 -21.76 5.52
N VAL A 8 4.96 -21.54 5.16
CA VAL A 8 4.54 -21.35 3.77
C VAL A 8 5.25 -20.09 3.27
N LYS A 9 6.36 -20.27 2.55
CA LYS A 9 7.11 -19.16 1.97
C LYS A 9 6.24 -18.52 0.90
N PHE A 10 5.99 -17.20 1.03
CA PHE A 10 5.44 -16.39 -0.05
C PHE A 10 6.29 -16.59 -1.32
N GLY A 11 5.65 -16.82 -2.44
CA GLY A 11 6.33 -17.09 -3.69
C GLY A 11 5.39 -16.95 -4.89
N PRO A 12 5.93 -17.08 -6.10
CA PRO A 12 5.17 -16.85 -7.34
C PRO A 12 3.94 -17.76 -7.51
N ASP A 13 3.87 -18.84 -6.74
CA ASP A 13 2.79 -19.85 -6.87
C ASP A 13 1.60 -19.60 -5.92
N GLN A 14 1.69 -18.63 -5.01
CA GLN A 14 0.60 -18.31 -4.09
C GLN A 14 0.24 -16.81 -4.12
N PRO A 15 -1.05 -16.45 -4.17
CA PRO A 15 -1.46 -15.06 -4.11
C PRO A 15 -1.09 -14.45 -2.76
N SER A 16 -0.70 -13.17 -2.79
CA SER A 16 -0.34 -12.41 -1.60
C SER A 16 -1.53 -12.30 -0.62
N ARG A 17 -1.36 -12.81 0.61
CA ARG A 17 -2.35 -12.65 1.69
C ARG A 17 -2.41 -11.22 2.17
N THR A 18 -1.27 -10.52 2.16
CA THR A 18 -1.21 -9.10 2.53
C THR A 18 -2.02 -8.24 1.58
N SER A 19 -2.02 -8.55 0.28
CA SER A 19 -2.85 -7.83 -0.69
C SER A 19 -4.35 -7.99 -0.42
N ILE A 20 -4.78 -9.18 0.05
CA ILE A 20 -6.15 -9.46 0.48
C ILE A 20 -6.50 -8.64 1.73
N VAL A 21 -5.61 -8.61 2.75
CA VAL A 21 -5.82 -7.79 3.96
C VAL A 21 -5.96 -6.31 3.62
N VAL A 22 -5.09 -5.80 2.75
CA VAL A 22 -5.13 -4.39 2.32
C VAL A 22 -6.45 -4.08 1.59
N ALA A 23 -6.91 -4.96 0.71
CA ALA A 23 -8.22 -4.83 0.06
C ALA A 23 -9.37 -4.87 1.09
N ALA A 24 -9.30 -5.77 2.06
CA ALA A 24 -10.29 -5.90 3.13
C ALA A 24 -10.37 -4.62 4.01
N LEU A 25 -9.23 -4.02 4.34
CA LEU A 25 -9.16 -2.77 5.10
C LEU A 25 -9.73 -1.59 4.31
N ARG A 26 -9.47 -1.51 3.00
CA ARG A 26 -10.09 -0.50 2.13
C ARG A 26 -11.58 -0.71 2.02
N ALA A 27 -12.03 -1.94 1.82
CA ALA A 27 -13.45 -2.31 1.78
C ALA A 27 -14.18 -1.94 3.09
N PHE A 28 -13.55 -2.18 4.24
CA PHE A 28 -14.09 -1.76 5.53
C PHE A 28 -14.22 -0.23 5.61
N GLY A 29 -13.19 0.52 5.25
CA GLY A 29 -13.20 1.98 5.23
C GLY A 29 -14.20 2.58 4.23
N ALA A 30 -14.53 1.85 3.16
CA ALA A 30 -15.54 2.28 2.17
C ALA A 30 -16.98 2.20 2.70
N ARG A 31 -17.22 1.56 3.85
CA ARG A 31 -18.52 1.51 4.53
C ARG A 31 -18.81 2.75 5.38
N GLU A 32 -17.85 3.65 5.57
CA GLU A 32 -18.06 4.90 6.33
C GLU A 32 -19.14 5.75 5.64
N PRO A 33 -20.20 6.16 6.38
CA PRO A 33 -21.27 6.96 5.80
C PRO A 33 -20.83 8.37 5.40
N ASP A 34 -19.88 8.99 6.14
CA ASP A 34 -19.39 10.32 5.87
C ASP A 34 -18.36 10.30 4.72
N GLU A 35 -18.75 10.83 3.57
CA GLU A 35 -17.91 10.86 2.36
C GLU A 35 -16.59 11.60 2.55
N SER A 36 -16.54 12.59 3.44
CA SER A 36 -15.34 13.38 3.69
C SER A 36 -14.20 12.54 4.27
N VAL A 37 -14.52 11.41 4.91
CA VAL A 37 -13.56 10.49 5.54
C VAL A 37 -13.80 9.03 5.17
N ARG A 38 -14.62 8.77 4.14
CA ARG A 38 -14.81 7.45 3.54
C ARG A 38 -13.60 7.07 2.69
N ASN A 39 -13.15 5.81 2.76
CA ASN A 39 -12.19 5.32 1.78
C ASN A 39 -12.84 5.29 0.39
N PRO A 40 -12.24 5.93 -0.62
CA PRO A 40 -12.84 6.02 -1.95
C PRO A 40 -12.81 4.70 -2.74
N ASP A 41 -12.20 3.64 -2.20
CA ASP A 41 -12.12 2.35 -2.87
C ASP A 41 -13.37 1.48 -2.65
N TRP A 42 -14.44 1.89 -3.32
CA TRP A 42 -15.72 1.17 -3.30
C TRP A 42 -15.63 -0.23 -3.97
N LEU A 43 -14.63 -0.44 -4.82
CA LEU A 43 -14.49 -1.67 -5.59
C LEU A 43 -13.77 -2.77 -4.80
N ALA A 44 -12.89 -2.41 -3.84
CA ALA A 44 -12.11 -3.37 -3.08
C ALA A 44 -12.96 -4.51 -2.48
N GLY A 45 -14.12 -4.17 -1.90
CA GLY A 45 -15.02 -5.15 -1.30
C GLY A 45 -15.67 -6.11 -2.31
N ARG A 46 -15.82 -5.69 -3.56
CA ARG A 46 -16.39 -6.52 -4.63
C ARG A 46 -15.40 -7.53 -5.20
N LEU A 47 -14.11 -7.33 -4.94
CA LEU A 47 -13.05 -8.25 -5.35
C LEU A 47 -12.76 -9.34 -4.31
N LEU A 48 -13.34 -9.25 -3.11
CA LEU A 48 -13.14 -10.23 -2.04
C LEU A 48 -14.23 -11.30 -2.06
N THR A 49 -13.85 -12.52 -1.74
CA THR A 49 -14.76 -13.65 -1.57
C THR A 49 -14.66 -14.23 -0.16
N PRO A 50 -15.61 -15.07 0.26
CA PRO A 50 -15.51 -15.76 1.55
C PRO A 50 -14.21 -16.56 1.69
N GLU A 51 -13.72 -17.19 0.61
CA GLU A 51 -12.47 -17.95 0.59
C GLU A 51 -11.26 -17.05 0.81
N ASP A 52 -11.25 -15.83 0.24
CA ASP A 52 -10.19 -14.84 0.49
C ASP A 52 -10.17 -14.45 1.97
N LEU A 53 -11.34 -14.23 2.58
CA LEU A 53 -11.44 -13.92 4.01
C LEU A 53 -11.00 -15.09 4.89
N GLU A 54 -11.22 -16.33 4.45
CA GLU A 54 -10.71 -17.52 5.14
C GLU A 54 -9.19 -17.60 5.09
N LEU A 55 -8.53 -17.22 3.98
CA LEU A 55 -7.08 -17.15 3.90
C LEU A 55 -6.44 -16.19 4.93
N ILE A 56 -7.19 -15.17 5.34
CA ILE A 56 -6.76 -14.16 6.30
C ILE A 56 -7.54 -14.24 7.62
N ARG A 57 -8.18 -15.39 7.92
CA ARG A 57 -9.08 -15.54 9.10
C ARG A 57 -8.43 -15.16 10.42
N GLU A 58 -7.11 -15.33 10.53
CA GLU A 58 -6.35 -14.95 11.72
C GLU A 58 -6.29 -13.43 11.94
N HIS A 59 -6.47 -12.66 10.87
CA HIS A 59 -6.41 -11.21 10.94
C HIS A 59 -7.74 -10.63 11.40
N PRO A 60 -7.74 -9.68 12.37
CA PRO A 60 -8.96 -9.10 12.94
C PRO A 60 -9.93 -8.51 11.91
N ILE A 61 -9.43 -8.05 10.76
CA ILE A 61 -10.26 -7.47 9.70
C ILE A 61 -11.19 -8.49 9.06
N SER A 62 -10.77 -9.76 8.96
CA SER A 62 -11.58 -10.82 8.35
C SER A 62 -12.96 -10.95 9.02
N GLY A 63 -12.99 -11.04 10.35
CA GLY A 63 -14.25 -11.06 11.10
C GLY A 63 -15.00 -9.72 11.07
N SER A 64 -14.25 -8.61 11.04
CA SER A 64 -14.86 -7.27 11.11
C SER A 64 -15.60 -6.85 9.83
N LEU A 65 -15.34 -7.51 8.70
CA LEU A 65 -16.13 -7.28 7.48
C LEU A 65 -17.56 -7.79 7.60
N ASN A 66 -17.80 -8.78 8.44
CA ASN A 66 -19.13 -9.33 8.72
C ASN A 66 -19.84 -8.62 9.88
N ASP A 67 -19.11 -7.84 10.69
CA ASP A 67 -19.68 -7.04 11.77
C ASP A 67 -20.42 -5.82 11.23
N GLU A 68 -21.30 -5.23 12.06
CA GLU A 68 -21.76 -3.86 11.83
C GLU A 68 -20.54 -2.92 11.81
N TYR A 69 -20.56 -1.91 10.92
CA TYR A 69 -19.43 -1.00 10.73
C TYR A 69 -18.96 -0.36 12.05
N GLU A 70 -19.89 0.13 12.87
CA GLU A 70 -19.58 0.78 14.14
C GLU A 70 -18.93 -0.17 15.15
N LYS A 71 -19.33 -1.44 15.20
CA LYS A 71 -18.67 -2.46 16.04
C LYS A 71 -17.24 -2.74 15.58
N GLY A 72 -17.04 -2.86 14.27
CA GLY A 72 -15.70 -3.03 13.69
C GLY A 72 -14.79 -1.84 14.00
N ARG A 73 -15.32 -0.61 13.94
CA ARG A 73 -14.60 0.64 14.26
C ARG A 73 -14.11 0.72 15.72
N GLN A 74 -14.77 0.06 16.65
CA GLN A 74 -14.35 0.01 18.06
C GLN A 74 -13.09 -0.85 18.28
N LYS A 75 -12.77 -1.74 17.35
CA LYS A 75 -11.55 -2.55 17.39
C LYS A 75 -10.36 -1.66 17.00
N GLN A 76 -9.46 -1.39 17.94
CA GLN A 76 -8.33 -0.46 17.75
C GLN A 76 -7.47 -0.82 16.53
N ALA A 77 -7.10 -2.08 16.36
CA ALA A 77 -6.28 -2.54 15.24
C ALA A 77 -6.99 -2.31 13.90
N VAL A 78 -8.29 -2.59 13.84
CA VAL A 78 -9.09 -2.43 12.61
C VAL A 78 -9.25 -0.96 12.26
N SER A 79 -9.62 -0.11 13.23
CA SER A 79 -9.81 1.32 12.99
C SER A 79 -8.49 2.01 12.62
N GLY A 80 -7.39 1.71 13.29
CA GLY A 80 -6.07 2.29 12.99
C GLY A 80 -5.58 1.93 11.59
N MET A 81 -5.69 0.67 11.23
CA MET A 81 -5.26 0.18 9.93
C MET A 81 -6.17 0.67 8.78
N SER A 82 -7.48 0.70 9.01
CA SER A 82 -8.40 1.27 8.03
C SER A 82 -8.14 2.77 7.79
N ASN A 83 -7.82 3.52 8.85
CA ASN A 83 -7.42 4.92 8.74
C ASN A 83 -6.10 5.08 8.00
N LEU A 84 -5.12 4.18 8.22
CA LEU A 84 -3.88 4.17 7.44
C LEU A 84 -4.17 3.94 5.95
N MET A 85 -5.04 2.97 5.63
CA MET A 85 -5.44 2.73 4.24
C MET A 85 -6.19 3.91 3.63
N LEU A 86 -7.00 4.64 4.41
CA LEU A 86 -7.65 5.86 3.94
C LEU A 86 -6.64 6.94 3.55
N VAL A 87 -5.65 7.22 4.43
CA VAL A 87 -4.57 8.18 4.17
C VAL A 87 -3.82 7.79 2.90
N ARG A 88 -3.40 6.54 2.81
CA ARG A 88 -2.64 6.00 1.69
C ARG A 88 -3.42 6.04 0.37
N THR A 89 -4.66 5.57 0.39
CA THR A 89 -5.51 5.57 -0.81
C THR A 89 -5.72 6.99 -1.34
N ARG A 90 -6.08 7.95 -0.47
CA ARG A 90 -6.36 9.33 -0.89
C ARG A 90 -5.12 10.06 -1.38
N PHE A 91 -3.97 9.85 -0.72
CA PHE A 91 -2.71 10.44 -1.15
C PHE A 91 -2.35 9.98 -2.57
N VAL A 92 -2.36 8.67 -2.82
CA VAL A 92 -2.04 8.14 -4.16
C VAL A 92 -3.08 8.58 -5.20
N ASP A 93 -4.38 8.57 -4.86
CA ASP A 93 -5.45 9.01 -5.75
C ASP A 93 -5.32 10.50 -6.12
N GLU A 94 -4.85 11.33 -5.19
CA GLU A 94 -4.59 12.75 -5.43
C GLU A 94 -3.43 12.94 -6.41
N TYR A 95 -2.32 12.25 -6.18
CA TYR A 95 -1.15 12.32 -7.08
C TYR A 95 -1.43 11.71 -8.45
N LEU A 96 -2.23 10.66 -8.54
CA LEU A 96 -2.70 10.13 -9.82
C LEU A 96 -3.45 11.19 -10.64
N ARG A 97 -4.39 11.92 -10.02
CA ARG A 97 -5.12 12.99 -10.69
C ARG A 97 -4.19 14.12 -11.14
N ARG A 98 -3.24 14.53 -10.28
CA ARG A 98 -2.23 15.55 -10.62
C ARG A 98 -1.37 15.09 -11.80
N ALA A 99 -0.84 13.87 -11.75
CA ALA A 99 0.01 13.34 -12.81
C ALA A 99 -0.71 13.29 -14.17
N VAL A 100 -1.99 12.87 -14.18
CA VAL A 100 -2.80 12.87 -15.42
C VAL A 100 -3.03 14.30 -15.93
N ALA A 101 -3.32 15.26 -15.03
CA ALA A 101 -3.47 16.68 -15.39
C ALA A 101 -2.15 17.26 -15.93
N ASP A 102 -1.00 16.83 -15.42
CA ASP A 102 0.35 17.22 -15.85
C ASP A 102 0.82 16.48 -17.12
N GLY A 103 -0.07 15.70 -17.74
CA GLY A 103 0.17 15.07 -19.03
C GLY A 103 0.76 13.64 -18.98
N ALA A 104 0.66 12.92 -17.86
CA ALA A 104 1.03 11.50 -17.84
C ALA A 104 0.18 10.72 -18.86
N ALA A 105 0.84 10.02 -19.77
CA ALA A 105 0.22 9.19 -20.79
C ALA A 105 0.11 7.73 -20.36
N GLN A 106 0.91 7.33 -19.39
CA GLN A 106 1.02 5.97 -18.91
C GLN A 106 0.94 5.93 -17.38
N ILE A 107 0.25 4.94 -16.85
CA ILE A 107 0.17 4.66 -15.42
C ILE A 107 0.77 3.27 -15.19
N VAL A 108 1.76 3.15 -14.34
CA VAL A 108 2.43 1.88 -14.02
C VAL A 108 2.21 1.57 -12.55
N VAL A 109 1.56 0.44 -12.26
CA VAL A 109 1.30 0.00 -10.89
C VAL A 109 2.20 -1.19 -10.58
N LEU A 110 3.20 -0.98 -9.75
CA LEU A 110 4.21 -1.96 -9.37
C LEU A 110 3.77 -2.71 -8.11
N GLY A 111 3.71 -4.04 -8.19
CA GLY A 111 3.12 -4.87 -7.15
C GLY A 111 1.62 -4.58 -7.03
N ALA A 112 0.91 -4.66 -8.15
CA ALA A 112 -0.46 -4.16 -8.29
C ALA A 112 -1.48 -4.84 -7.35
N GLY A 113 -1.20 -6.04 -6.83
CA GLY A 113 -2.08 -6.73 -5.88
C GLY A 113 -3.55 -6.58 -6.23
N PHE A 114 -4.34 -6.14 -5.27
CA PHE A 114 -5.75 -5.78 -5.46
C PHE A 114 -5.94 -4.25 -5.61
N ASP A 115 -4.98 -3.52 -6.19
CA ASP A 115 -5.19 -2.12 -6.57
C ASP A 115 -6.35 -2.02 -7.55
N THR A 116 -7.22 -1.05 -7.32
CA THR A 116 -8.47 -0.88 -8.10
C THR A 116 -8.48 0.41 -8.93
N ARG A 117 -7.40 1.19 -8.90
CA ARG A 117 -7.36 2.52 -9.54
C ARG A 117 -7.58 2.47 -11.04
N ALA A 118 -7.03 1.48 -11.73
CA ALA A 118 -7.24 1.26 -13.15
C ALA A 118 -8.74 1.16 -13.52
N TYR A 119 -9.56 0.71 -12.59
CA TYR A 119 -10.99 0.45 -12.78
C TYR A 119 -11.86 1.55 -12.16
N ARG A 120 -11.49 2.08 -10.99
CA ARG A 120 -12.22 3.18 -10.35
C ARG A 120 -12.08 4.50 -11.09
N PHE A 121 -10.95 4.71 -11.74
CA PHE A 121 -10.64 5.90 -12.52
C PHE A 121 -10.77 5.67 -14.03
N GLN A 122 -11.62 4.73 -14.46
CA GLN A 122 -11.76 4.36 -15.86
C GLN A 122 -12.00 5.56 -16.79
N ASP A 123 -12.84 6.51 -16.39
CA ASP A 123 -13.11 7.72 -17.19
C ASP A 123 -11.87 8.62 -17.31
N LEU A 124 -11.12 8.79 -16.22
CA LEU A 124 -9.88 9.57 -16.18
C LEU A 124 -8.76 8.90 -17.02
N LEU A 125 -8.76 7.57 -17.05
CA LEU A 125 -7.70 6.77 -17.65
C LEU A 125 -8.08 6.17 -19.02
N LYS A 126 -9.23 6.52 -19.59
CA LYS A 126 -9.75 5.91 -20.84
C LYS A 126 -8.76 5.99 -22.01
N ASP A 127 -8.01 7.10 -22.11
CA ASP A 127 -7.05 7.35 -23.17
C ASP A 127 -5.59 7.13 -22.73
N LYS A 128 -5.38 6.45 -21.60
CA LYS A 128 -4.07 6.17 -21.03
C LYS A 128 -3.75 4.68 -21.11
N THR A 129 -2.47 4.36 -21.21
CA THR A 129 -2.02 2.98 -21.01
C THR A 129 -1.84 2.74 -19.51
N VAL A 130 -2.50 1.72 -18.97
CA VAL A 130 -2.28 1.28 -17.60
C VAL A 130 -1.56 -0.06 -17.62
N ILE A 131 -0.42 -0.16 -16.94
CA ILE A 131 0.35 -1.39 -16.83
C ILE A 131 0.37 -1.83 -15.37
N GLU A 132 -0.26 -2.94 -15.07
CA GLU A 132 -0.22 -3.58 -13.75
C GLU A 132 0.85 -4.67 -13.73
N VAL A 133 1.80 -4.53 -12.83
CA VAL A 133 2.96 -5.42 -12.71
C VAL A 133 2.88 -6.15 -11.37
N ASP A 134 2.89 -7.48 -11.36
CA ASP A 134 2.83 -8.29 -10.13
C ASP A 134 3.29 -9.73 -10.40
N TYR A 135 3.35 -10.55 -9.34
CA TYR A 135 3.47 -11.99 -9.47
C TYR A 135 2.28 -12.58 -10.24
N ARG A 136 2.57 -13.58 -11.07
CA ARG A 136 1.57 -14.29 -11.87
C ARG A 136 0.37 -14.75 -11.06
N SER A 137 0.59 -15.43 -9.93
CA SER A 137 -0.48 -15.99 -9.10
C SER A 137 -1.44 -14.92 -8.58
N THR A 138 -0.91 -13.77 -8.13
CA THR A 138 -1.70 -12.63 -7.67
C THR A 138 -2.49 -11.99 -8.82
N GLN A 139 -1.85 -11.81 -9.99
CA GLN A 139 -2.51 -11.28 -11.17
C GLN A 139 -3.65 -12.16 -11.66
N GLU A 140 -3.44 -13.47 -11.74
CA GLU A 140 -4.48 -14.42 -12.18
C GLU A 140 -5.67 -14.42 -11.22
N LEU A 141 -5.42 -14.36 -9.91
CA LEU A 141 -6.49 -14.22 -8.94
C LEU A 141 -7.26 -12.90 -9.15
N LYS A 142 -6.55 -11.79 -9.24
CA LYS A 142 -7.14 -10.46 -9.49
C LYS A 142 -7.97 -10.44 -10.77
N LYS A 143 -7.46 -10.96 -11.88
CA LYS A 143 -8.18 -11.03 -13.18
C LYS A 143 -9.50 -11.77 -13.04
N ARG A 144 -9.50 -12.93 -12.37
CA ARG A 144 -10.75 -13.69 -12.13
C ARG A 144 -11.76 -12.89 -11.31
N ARG A 145 -11.30 -12.19 -10.24
CA ARG A 145 -12.16 -11.37 -9.39
C ARG A 145 -12.72 -10.16 -10.14
N LEU A 146 -11.90 -9.50 -10.95
CA LEU A 146 -12.32 -8.39 -11.79
C LEU A 146 -13.36 -8.82 -12.83
N GLN A 147 -13.13 -9.94 -13.50
CA GLN A 147 -14.09 -10.47 -14.45
C GLN A 147 -15.46 -10.76 -13.78
N SER A 148 -15.43 -11.34 -12.58
CA SER A 148 -16.66 -11.59 -11.79
C SER A 148 -17.34 -10.31 -11.35
N ALA A 149 -16.57 -9.31 -10.89
CA ALA A 149 -17.11 -8.06 -10.30
C ALA A 149 -17.59 -7.04 -11.34
N LEU A 150 -16.91 -6.97 -12.50
CA LEU A 150 -17.11 -5.92 -13.53
C LEU A 150 -17.62 -6.45 -14.87
N GLY A 151 -17.59 -7.77 -15.09
CA GLY A 151 -17.95 -8.39 -16.38
C GLY A 151 -16.85 -8.30 -17.43
N SER A 152 -15.99 -7.30 -17.39
CA SER A 152 -14.87 -7.12 -18.32
C SER A 152 -13.74 -6.31 -17.71
N ILE A 153 -12.54 -6.49 -18.23
CA ILE A 153 -11.36 -5.69 -17.91
C ILE A 153 -11.18 -4.66 -19.02
N PRO A 154 -10.96 -3.36 -18.70
CA PRO A 154 -10.74 -2.34 -19.71
C PRO A 154 -9.56 -2.70 -20.64
N PRO A 155 -9.68 -2.50 -21.97
CA PRO A 155 -8.62 -2.85 -22.92
C PRO A 155 -7.35 -2.00 -22.76
N SER A 156 -7.44 -0.86 -22.07
CA SER A 156 -6.30 0.00 -21.72
C SER A 156 -5.41 -0.60 -20.62
N VAL A 157 -5.88 -1.62 -19.90
CA VAL A 157 -5.15 -2.27 -18.82
C VAL A 157 -4.35 -3.45 -19.37
N ARG A 158 -3.05 -3.40 -19.18
CA ARG A 158 -2.10 -4.46 -19.53
C ARG A 158 -1.55 -5.07 -18.26
N PHE A 159 -1.27 -6.37 -18.30
CA PHE A 159 -0.69 -7.11 -17.18
C PHE A 159 0.69 -7.60 -17.56
N ALA A 160 1.66 -7.41 -16.67
CA ALA A 160 3.03 -7.89 -16.83
C ALA A 160 3.45 -8.66 -15.57
N GLU A 161 4.05 -9.82 -15.76
CA GLU A 161 4.55 -10.64 -14.65
C GLU A 161 5.94 -10.18 -14.26
N ILE A 162 6.22 -10.09 -12.94
CA ILE A 162 7.54 -9.75 -12.40
C ILE A 162 7.82 -10.49 -11.08
N ASP A 163 9.05 -10.94 -10.91
CA ASP A 163 9.68 -11.17 -9.61
C ASP A 163 10.76 -10.10 -9.40
N PHE A 164 10.49 -9.08 -8.59
CA PHE A 164 11.43 -7.98 -8.32
C PHE A 164 12.80 -8.42 -7.79
N ARG A 165 12.96 -9.69 -7.39
CA ARG A 165 14.22 -10.26 -6.93
C ARG A 165 15.08 -10.81 -8.07
N ARG A 166 14.52 -10.98 -9.27
CA ARG A 166 15.15 -11.70 -10.40
C ARG A 166 15.06 -10.95 -11.71
N ASP A 167 13.90 -10.32 -11.95
CA ASP A 167 13.58 -9.73 -13.24
C ASP A 167 13.98 -8.27 -13.28
N LYS A 168 14.44 -7.82 -14.44
CA LYS A 168 14.72 -6.40 -14.66
C LYS A 168 13.44 -5.68 -15.04
N LEU A 169 13.06 -4.71 -14.22
CA LEU A 169 11.82 -3.94 -14.41
C LEU A 169 11.72 -3.34 -15.83
N GLN A 170 12.82 -2.81 -16.37
CA GLN A 170 12.84 -2.21 -17.71
C GLN A 170 12.44 -3.17 -18.82
N ASP A 171 12.89 -4.44 -18.74
CA ASP A 171 12.60 -5.47 -19.73
C ASP A 171 11.13 -5.90 -19.66
N VAL A 172 10.62 -6.06 -18.43
CA VAL A 172 9.21 -6.36 -18.17
C VAL A 172 8.31 -5.25 -18.69
N LEU A 173 8.62 -3.99 -18.41
CA LEU A 173 7.84 -2.85 -18.88
C LEU A 173 7.90 -2.70 -20.40
N ALA A 174 9.06 -2.89 -21.02
CA ALA A 174 9.20 -2.85 -22.48
C ALA A 174 8.33 -3.93 -23.13
N GLY A 175 8.33 -5.16 -22.60
CA GLY A 175 7.48 -6.26 -23.05
C GLY A 175 5.98 -5.97 -22.90
N ALA A 176 5.59 -5.18 -21.92
CA ALA A 176 4.21 -4.73 -21.72
C ALA A 176 3.83 -3.51 -22.58
N GLY A 177 4.76 -2.99 -23.39
CA GLY A 177 4.54 -1.86 -24.27
C GLY A 177 4.62 -0.50 -23.56
N TYR A 178 5.40 -0.41 -22.48
CA TYR A 178 5.79 0.87 -21.90
C TYR A 178 6.66 1.68 -22.86
N ARG A 179 6.42 2.97 -22.95
CA ARG A 179 7.15 3.89 -23.83
C ARG A 179 7.93 4.89 -22.97
N SER A 180 9.26 4.76 -22.97
CA SER A 180 10.16 5.61 -22.17
C SER A 180 10.19 7.07 -22.60
N SER A 181 9.73 7.39 -23.81
CA SER A 181 9.62 8.76 -24.32
C SER A 181 8.39 9.53 -23.84
N GLU A 182 7.44 8.86 -23.19
CA GLU A 182 6.20 9.47 -22.73
C GLU A 182 6.18 9.56 -21.20
N LYS A 183 5.64 10.68 -20.69
CA LYS A 183 5.47 10.85 -19.24
C LYS A 183 4.64 9.74 -18.65
N ALA A 184 5.10 9.19 -17.52
CA ALA A 184 4.44 8.15 -16.78
C ALA A 184 4.23 8.55 -15.31
N PHE A 185 3.18 7.98 -14.73
CA PHE A 185 2.97 7.98 -13.28
C PHE A 185 3.14 6.57 -12.75
N PHE A 186 4.09 6.41 -11.84
CA PHE A 186 4.35 5.13 -11.18
C PHE A 186 3.69 5.11 -9.81
N ILE A 187 3.08 3.97 -9.47
CA ILE A 187 2.53 3.66 -8.15
C ILE A 187 3.28 2.44 -7.63
N TRP A 188 3.93 2.58 -6.48
CA TRP A 188 4.63 1.48 -5.84
C TRP A 188 4.21 1.38 -4.38
N GLU A 189 3.05 0.77 -4.14
CA GLU A 189 2.32 0.77 -2.87
C GLU A 189 2.32 -0.61 -2.22
N GLY A 190 2.84 -0.71 -0.98
CA GLY A 190 2.81 -1.92 -0.17
C GLY A 190 3.78 -3.01 -0.65
N VAL A 191 4.93 -2.66 -1.23
CA VAL A 191 5.88 -3.60 -1.83
C VAL A 191 7.30 -3.44 -1.29
N SER A 192 7.82 -2.22 -1.20
CA SER A 192 9.24 -1.95 -0.92
C SER A 192 9.74 -2.62 0.36
N MET A 193 8.93 -2.68 1.40
CA MET A 193 9.30 -3.27 2.70
C MET A 193 9.50 -4.79 2.67
N TYR A 194 9.06 -5.48 1.62
CA TYR A 194 9.21 -6.94 1.45
C TYR A 194 10.43 -7.33 0.61
N LEU A 195 11.15 -6.35 0.07
CA LEU A 195 12.30 -6.54 -0.82
C LEU A 195 13.60 -6.23 -0.08
N GLU A 196 14.69 -6.83 -0.53
CA GLU A 196 16.04 -6.43 -0.11
C GLU A 196 16.35 -5.00 -0.59
N GLU A 197 17.16 -4.25 0.16
CA GLU A 197 17.54 -2.87 -0.19
C GLU A 197 18.08 -2.76 -1.63
N ALA A 198 18.88 -3.72 -2.06
CA ALA A 198 19.45 -3.73 -3.41
C ALA A 198 18.35 -3.75 -4.49
N ALA A 199 17.30 -4.57 -4.30
CA ALA A 199 16.17 -4.65 -5.23
C ALA A 199 15.32 -3.36 -5.21
N VAL A 200 15.17 -2.74 -4.04
CA VAL A 200 14.48 -1.45 -3.91
C VAL A 200 15.23 -0.37 -4.67
N ARG A 201 16.55 -0.25 -4.44
CA ARG A 201 17.39 0.74 -5.14
C ARG A 201 17.45 0.49 -6.65
N GLU A 202 17.59 -0.78 -7.07
CA GLU A 202 17.58 -1.13 -8.49
C GLU A 202 16.29 -0.72 -9.17
N THR A 203 15.14 -1.00 -8.55
CA THR A 203 13.81 -0.61 -9.06
C THR A 203 13.70 0.92 -9.19
N LEU A 204 14.03 1.67 -8.14
CA LEU A 204 14.01 3.14 -8.16
C LEU A 204 14.94 3.71 -9.24
N CYS A 205 16.20 3.27 -9.26
CA CYS A 205 17.17 3.73 -10.26
C CYS A 205 16.76 3.34 -11.68
N ALA A 206 16.12 2.18 -11.89
CA ALA A 206 15.61 1.79 -13.20
C ALA A 206 14.49 2.72 -13.67
N ILE A 207 13.56 3.10 -12.77
CA ILE A 207 12.51 4.08 -13.09
C ILE A 207 13.14 5.43 -13.43
N ALA A 208 14.03 5.97 -12.57
CA ALA A 208 14.63 7.28 -12.77
C ALA A 208 15.42 7.38 -14.08
N ARG A 209 16.10 6.30 -14.48
CA ARG A 209 16.91 6.27 -15.71
C ARG A 209 16.10 6.06 -17.00
N ASN A 210 14.96 5.37 -16.91
CA ASN A 210 14.22 4.92 -18.10
C ASN A 210 12.87 5.63 -18.29
N ALA A 211 12.45 6.47 -17.36
CA ALA A 211 11.22 7.26 -17.52
C ALA A 211 11.54 8.62 -18.16
N ALA A 212 10.59 9.14 -18.92
CA ALA A 212 10.69 10.50 -19.47
C ALA A 212 10.79 11.54 -18.36
N GLY A 213 11.59 12.60 -18.57
CA GLY A 213 11.66 13.71 -17.64
C GLY A 213 10.28 14.29 -17.31
N GLY A 214 10.07 14.63 -16.04
CA GLY A 214 8.77 15.06 -15.54
C GLY A 214 7.80 13.93 -15.23
N SER A 215 8.16 12.65 -15.43
CA SER A 215 7.44 11.51 -14.86
C SER A 215 7.48 11.55 -13.33
N SER A 216 6.52 10.91 -12.67
CA SER A 216 6.47 10.90 -11.21
C SER A 216 6.18 9.51 -10.64
N LEU A 217 6.59 9.32 -9.40
CA LEU A 217 6.38 8.09 -8.63
C LEU A 217 5.76 8.44 -7.28
N VAL A 218 4.75 7.69 -6.87
CA VAL A 218 4.29 7.66 -5.48
C VAL A 218 4.54 6.29 -4.90
N MET A 219 5.14 6.26 -3.72
CA MET A 219 5.37 5.02 -2.98
C MET A 219 5.14 5.21 -1.49
N ASP A 220 4.90 4.10 -0.81
CA ASP A 220 4.99 4.04 0.64
C ASP A 220 6.28 3.35 1.07
N PHE A 221 6.73 3.68 2.26
CA PHE A 221 7.90 3.06 2.86
C PHE A 221 7.82 3.08 4.40
N ALA A 222 8.48 2.10 5.00
CA ALA A 222 8.79 2.11 6.43
C ALA A 222 10.19 2.70 6.63
N GLU A 223 10.42 3.40 7.73
CA GLU A 223 11.77 3.71 8.21
C GLU A 223 12.35 2.53 8.99
N GLN A 224 13.69 2.44 9.05
CA GLN A 224 14.39 1.35 9.74
C GLN A 224 13.98 1.25 11.21
N ALA A 225 13.73 2.37 11.88
CA ALA A 225 13.23 2.38 13.25
C ALA A 225 11.90 1.62 13.44
N MET A 226 11.06 1.58 12.42
CA MET A 226 9.83 0.78 12.44
C MET A 226 10.13 -0.70 12.46
N LEU A 227 11.04 -1.17 11.60
CA LEU A 227 11.46 -2.57 11.55
C LEU A 227 12.12 -2.99 12.87
N ASP A 228 13.01 -2.15 13.41
CA ASP A 228 13.66 -2.39 14.70
C ASP A 228 12.65 -2.55 15.83
N LEU A 229 11.60 -1.71 15.82
CA LEU A 229 10.52 -1.81 16.82
C LEU A 229 9.73 -3.10 16.66
N LEU A 230 9.36 -3.44 15.42
CA LEU A 230 8.62 -4.67 15.13
C LEU A 230 9.40 -5.92 15.53
N GLY A 231 10.72 -5.92 15.30
CA GLY A 231 11.61 -6.99 15.73
C GLY A 231 11.71 -7.14 17.25
N LYS A 232 11.71 -6.02 18.00
CA LYS A 232 11.74 -6.02 19.48
C LYS A 232 10.40 -6.42 20.11
N PHE A 233 9.28 -6.17 19.45
CA PHE A 233 7.93 -6.40 19.98
C PHE A 233 7.04 -7.11 18.95
N PRO A 234 7.39 -8.34 18.53
CA PRO A 234 6.69 -9.04 17.46
C PRO A 234 5.20 -9.31 17.76
N HIS A 235 4.83 -9.34 19.04
CA HIS A 235 3.44 -9.53 19.49
C HIS A 235 2.56 -8.27 19.39
N LEU A 236 3.15 -7.09 19.15
CA LEU A 236 2.41 -5.81 19.10
C LEU A 236 1.92 -5.44 17.72
N SER A 237 2.27 -6.20 16.68
CA SER A 237 2.10 -5.73 15.31
C SER A 237 1.55 -6.76 14.35
N GLN A 238 1.08 -6.26 13.23
CA GLN A 238 0.78 -7.03 12.02
C GLN A 238 1.98 -7.78 11.46
N HIS A 239 3.20 -7.37 11.80
CA HIS A 239 4.43 -8.08 11.43
C HIS A 239 4.35 -9.57 11.78
N ASN A 240 3.68 -9.92 12.90
CA ASN A 240 3.44 -11.30 13.25
C ASN A 240 2.61 -12.06 12.20
N TYR A 241 1.58 -11.41 11.59
CA TYR A 241 0.79 -12.03 10.52
C TYR A 241 1.58 -12.13 9.23
N THR A 242 2.21 -11.05 8.80
CA THR A 242 2.99 -11.03 7.55
C THR A 242 4.14 -12.01 7.60
N THR A 243 4.85 -12.13 8.72
CA THR A 243 5.92 -13.12 8.94
C THR A 243 5.39 -14.55 8.88
N LYS A 244 4.26 -14.84 9.54
CA LYS A 244 3.62 -16.17 9.49
C LYS A 244 3.18 -16.56 8.10
N TRP A 245 2.81 -15.57 7.27
CA TRP A 245 2.41 -15.79 5.88
C TRP A 245 3.58 -15.84 4.90
N GLY A 246 4.81 -15.71 5.40
CA GLY A 246 6.01 -15.69 4.57
C GLY A 246 6.25 -14.35 3.85
N GLU A 247 5.59 -13.27 4.29
CA GLU A 247 5.71 -11.89 3.77
C GLU A 247 6.30 -10.96 4.86
N PRO A 248 7.51 -11.23 5.43
CA PRO A 248 8.09 -10.37 6.47
C PRO A 248 8.53 -9.03 5.89
N TRP A 249 8.43 -7.97 6.68
CA TRP A 249 9.10 -6.71 6.35
C TRP A 249 10.59 -6.86 6.66
N ILE A 250 11.44 -6.65 5.66
CA ILE A 250 12.88 -6.85 5.72
C ILE A 250 13.69 -5.60 5.39
N PHE A 251 13.06 -4.57 4.81
CA PHE A 251 13.70 -3.33 4.43
C PHE A 251 12.96 -2.11 4.99
N GLY A 252 13.73 -1.15 5.50
CA GLY A 252 13.30 0.20 5.86
C GLY A 252 14.26 1.24 5.32
N VAL A 253 13.74 2.38 4.87
CA VAL A 253 14.57 3.53 4.51
C VAL A 253 15.28 4.03 5.77
N PRO A 254 16.58 4.39 5.71
CA PRO A 254 17.29 4.92 6.87
C PRO A 254 16.57 6.10 7.51
N ASP A 255 16.53 6.13 8.85
CA ASP A 255 15.76 7.10 9.61
C ASP A 255 16.17 8.54 9.29
N ASN A 256 15.22 9.37 8.88
CA ASN A 256 15.40 10.76 8.49
C ASN A 256 16.38 11.02 7.34
N GLU A 257 16.70 10.00 6.55
CA GLU A 257 17.56 10.10 5.36
C GLU A 257 16.77 9.85 4.07
N GLU A 258 15.44 9.86 4.11
CA GLU A 258 14.60 9.55 2.96
C GLU A 258 14.86 10.47 1.76
N GLU A 259 15.09 11.77 2.00
CA GLU A 259 15.39 12.72 0.92
C GLU A 259 16.68 12.34 0.21
N LYS A 260 17.75 12.09 0.97
CA LYS A 260 19.02 11.63 0.43
C LYS A 260 18.87 10.27 -0.27
N PHE A 261 18.14 9.33 0.33
CA PHE A 261 17.92 8.00 -0.23
C PHE A 261 17.28 8.06 -1.62
N PHE A 262 16.25 8.91 -1.81
CA PHE A 262 15.60 9.06 -3.10
C PHE A 262 16.41 9.87 -4.11
N GLN A 263 17.15 10.88 -3.65
CA GLN A 263 18.08 11.65 -4.50
C GLN A 263 19.21 10.76 -5.01
N ASP A 264 19.78 9.89 -4.17
CA ASP A 264 20.81 8.91 -4.56
C ASP A 264 20.28 7.92 -5.63
N CYS A 265 18.97 7.68 -5.70
CA CYS A 265 18.30 6.90 -6.74
C CYS A 265 17.93 7.71 -7.99
N GLY A 266 18.18 9.02 -8.02
CA GLY A 266 17.93 9.89 -9.18
C GLY A 266 16.59 10.61 -9.19
N PHE A 267 15.93 10.76 -8.05
CA PHE A 267 14.65 11.48 -7.95
C PHE A 267 14.78 12.83 -7.24
N GLU A 268 13.97 13.78 -7.68
CA GLU A 268 13.60 14.96 -6.91
C GLU A 268 12.45 14.59 -5.96
N VAL A 269 12.58 14.93 -4.67
CA VAL A 269 11.54 14.70 -3.67
C VAL A 269 10.53 15.85 -3.68
N ILE A 270 9.28 15.57 -4.06
CA ILE A 270 8.19 16.55 -4.08
C ILE A 270 7.59 16.69 -2.68
N GLU A 271 7.26 15.56 -2.06
CA GLU A 271 6.63 15.51 -0.74
C GLU A 271 6.96 14.21 -0.02
N VAL A 272 7.22 14.29 1.27
CA VAL A 272 7.20 13.14 2.19
C VAL A 272 6.16 13.38 3.26
N LEU A 273 5.12 12.55 3.29
CA LEU A 273 4.02 12.63 4.26
C LEU A 273 4.09 11.47 5.25
N THR A 274 4.40 11.74 6.51
CA THR A 274 4.29 10.71 7.55
C THR A 274 2.82 10.41 7.86
N CYS A 275 2.43 9.12 7.73
CA CYS A 275 1.05 8.68 7.97
C CYS A 275 0.59 8.89 9.41
N PHE A 276 1.52 8.91 10.37
CA PHE A 276 1.24 9.11 11.80
C PHE A 276 1.25 10.59 12.22
N GLY A 277 1.49 11.50 11.26
CA GLY A 277 1.65 12.93 11.49
C GLY A 277 0.35 13.71 11.61
N ARG A 278 0.49 14.98 12.03
CA ARG A 278 -0.64 15.92 12.12
C ARG A 278 -1.16 16.31 10.73
N ASP A 279 -0.26 16.42 9.74
CA ASP A 279 -0.62 16.85 8.39
C ASP A 279 -1.46 15.77 7.68
N ALA A 280 -1.07 14.51 7.79
CA ALA A 280 -1.88 13.41 7.28
C ALA A 280 -3.27 13.37 7.95
N ALA A 281 -3.31 13.58 9.27
CA ALA A 281 -4.59 13.62 10.00
C ALA A 281 -5.46 14.81 9.59
N LYS A 282 -4.87 16.00 9.44
CA LYS A 282 -5.59 17.19 8.98
C LYS A 282 -6.13 17.03 7.55
N ARG A 283 -5.32 16.47 6.65
CA ARG A 283 -5.64 16.36 5.23
C ARG A 283 -6.64 15.26 4.93
N TYR A 284 -6.56 14.11 5.63
CA TYR A 284 -7.30 12.91 5.25
C TYR A 284 -8.18 12.30 6.36
N LEU A 285 -7.98 12.69 7.62
CA LEU A 285 -8.72 12.15 8.76
C LEU A 285 -9.51 13.24 9.50
N THR A 286 -9.92 14.27 8.78
CA THR A 286 -10.75 15.36 9.30
C THR A 286 -12.04 15.43 8.48
N ARG A 287 -13.17 15.45 9.17
CA ARG A 287 -14.50 15.56 8.59
C ARG A 287 -14.71 16.95 7.94
N ALA A 288 -15.70 17.07 7.08
CA ALA A 288 -16.03 18.35 6.43
C ALA A 288 -16.38 19.46 7.46
N ASP A 289 -16.87 19.09 8.62
CA ASP A 289 -17.18 20.02 9.74
C ASP A 289 -15.95 20.40 10.60
N GLY A 290 -14.75 19.94 10.20
CA GLY A 290 -13.50 20.20 10.93
C GLY A 290 -13.23 19.24 12.10
N ARG A 291 -14.16 18.36 12.46
CA ARG A 291 -13.95 17.38 13.53
C ARG A 291 -13.02 16.26 13.09
N ARG A 292 -12.15 15.86 14.00
CA ARG A 292 -11.25 14.73 13.75
C ARG A 292 -12.04 13.43 13.63
N PHE A 293 -11.81 12.67 12.56
CA PHE A 293 -12.43 11.38 12.33
C PHE A 293 -11.78 10.26 13.15
N GLY A 294 -10.45 10.27 13.24
CA GLY A 294 -9.71 9.22 13.93
C GLY A 294 -8.21 9.43 13.92
N SER A 295 -7.48 8.36 14.15
CA SER A 295 -6.03 8.32 14.12
C SER A 295 -5.57 7.04 13.45
N VAL A 296 -4.42 7.08 12.77
CA VAL A 296 -3.74 5.88 12.26
C VAL A 296 -3.32 4.94 13.40
N ARG A 297 -3.18 5.46 14.61
CA ARG A 297 -2.93 4.66 15.83
C ARG A 297 -4.17 3.92 16.35
N GLY A 298 -5.32 4.11 15.72
CA GLY A 298 -6.62 3.61 16.17
C GLY A 298 -7.23 4.45 17.30
N ASN A 299 -8.39 4.03 17.76
CA ASN A 299 -9.04 4.64 18.91
C ASN A 299 -8.27 4.29 20.19
N PRO A 300 -8.16 5.21 21.17
CA PRO A 300 -7.44 4.94 22.40
C PRO A 300 -8.04 3.72 23.12
N PRO A 301 -7.20 2.82 23.66
CA PRO A 301 -7.68 1.65 24.39
C PRO A 301 -8.46 2.07 25.64
N SER A 302 -9.48 1.28 25.99
CA SER A 302 -10.12 1.39 27.30
C SER A 302 -9.07 1.23 28.40
N ARG A 303 -9.24 1.90 29.54
CA ARG A 303 -8.25 2.11 30.64
C ARG A 303 -7.40 0.92 31.13
N ARG A 304 -7.61 -0.30 30.69
CA ARG A 304 -6.92 -1.51 31.19
C ARG A 304 -5.58 -1.90 30.51
N THR A 305 -5.17 -1.21 29.44
CA THR A 305 -3.94 -1.56 28.69
C THR A 305 -2.82 -0.50 28.84
N PHE A 306 -2.79 0.22 29.93
CA PHE A 306 -1.99 1.44 30.10
C PHE A 306 -0.46 1.24 30.16
N THR A 307 0.04 0.12 30.67
CA THR A 307 1.49 -0.06 30.94
C THR A 307 2.32 -0.39 29.71
N THR A 308 1.81 -1.22 28.79
CA THR A 308 2.51 -1.56 27.54
C THR A 308 2.46 -0.40 26.57
N THR A 309 1.35 0.31 26.57
CA THR A 309 1.14 1.52 25.74
C THR A 309 2.13 2.64 26.09
N LEU A 310 2.47 2.84 27.36
CA LEU A 310 3.43 3.85 27.79
C LEU A 310 4.86 3.61 27.29
N ARG A 311 5.33 2.35 27.26
CA ARG A 311 6.65 2.03 26.71
C ARG A 311 6.73 2.27 25.21
N VAL A 312 5.69 1.90 24.47
CA VAL A 312 5.60 2.16 23.04
C VAL A 312 5.50 3.66 22.76
N ILE A 313 4.70 4.39 23.55
CA ILE A 313 4.57 5.86 23.44
C ILE A 313 5.91 6.55 23.74
N TRP A 314 6.67 6.08 24.73
CA TRP A 314 7.98 6.66 25.04
C TRP A 314 8.98 6.52 23.89
N ILE A 315 9.01 5.34 23.23
CA ILE A 315 9.83 5.10 22.04
C ILE A 315 9.38 6.00 20.86
N PHE A 316 8.06 6.20 20.69
CA PHE A 316 7.51 7.11 19.70
C PHE A 316 7.85 8.59 19.94
N LEU A 317 7.97 8.99 21.20
CA LEU A 317 8.26 10.39 21.58
C LEU A 317 9.76 10.72 21.53
N THR A 318 10.63 9.72 21.72
CA THR A 318 12.08 9.92 21.79
C THR A 318 12.80 9.82 20.44
N ARG A 319 12.19 9.14 19.45
CA ARG A 319 12.73 9.05 18.09
C ARG A 319 11.96 9.99 17.16
N ARG A 320 12.66 10.87 16.45
CA ARG A 320 12.10 11.74 15.40
C ARG A 320 11.77 10.99 14.11
N SER A 321 11.58 9.67 14.17
CA SER A 321 11.29 8.82 13.03
C SER A 321 9.86 9.06 12.51
N LYS A 322 9.69 9.03 11.20
CA LYS A 322 8.39 9.10 10.51
C LYS A 322 7.64 7.77 10.56
N TRP A 323 8.34 6.68 10.88
CA TRP A 323 7.86 5.30 11.02
C TRP A 323 7.34 4.70 9.71
N TYR A 324 6.29 5.25 9.15
CA TYR A 324 5.69 4.84 7.89
C TYR A 324 5.22 6.09 7.18
N ALA A 325 5.67 6.26 5.98
CA ALA A 325 5.45 7.46 5.20
C ALA A 325 5.11 7.17 3.73
N LEU A 326 4.59 8.19 3.07
CA LEU A 326 4.31 8.24 1.65
C LEU A 326 5.27 9.26 1.03
N ALA A 327 5.88 8.90 -0.09
CA ALA A 327 6.73 9.80 -0.86
C ALA A 327 6.09 10.04 -2.23
N ALA A 328 6.10 11.32 -2.64
CA ALA A 328 5.87 11.71 -4.02
C ALA A 328 7.19 12.21 -4.60
N LEU A 329 7.62 11.59 -5.69
CA LEU A 329 8.91 11.74 -6.30
C LEU A 329 8.75 12.13 -7.77
N LYS A 330 9.72 12.86 -8.32
CA LYS A 330 9.73 13.27 -9.72
C LYS A 330 11.04 12.88 -10.39
N VAL A 331 10.95 12.43 -11.60
CA VAL A 331 12.10 12.26 -12.49
C VAL A 331 12.48 13.63 -13.04
N PRO A 332 13.72 14.09 -12.83
CA PRO A 332 14.21 15.40 -13.30
C PRO A 332 14.01 15.68 -14.78
#